data_7fe81477c13ede901a6582ca50733da8
#
_entry.id   7fe81477c13ede901a6582ca50733da8
#
_cell.length_a   1.000
_cell.length_b   1.000
_cell.length_c   1.000
_cell.angle_alpha   90.00
_cell.angle_beta   90.00
_cell.angle_gamma   90.00
#
_symmetry.space_group_name_H-M   'P 1'
#
loop_
_entity.id
_entity.type
_entity.pdbx_description
1 polymer ?
#
loop_
_entity_poly.entity_id
_entity_poly.type
_entity_poly.pdbx_seq_one_letter_code
_entity_poly.pdbx_strand_id
1 'polypeptide(L)'
;MSYESPAVTKAIRVVELLCESPVPLSQAEIGRRLGLNGNMTFRLLRTLERAAWVVKHESGGYTMGLRPFHHTSKPVARLDIRAAGAAPVRDLWQTTGQSTYLGVLDNLHVLYLEHLDATGPLKIAAQVGGRYELHCSAPGKVLLAYGGAALLDRVIAARPRKHTD
;
A
#
# COMPACT_ATOMS: atom_id res chain seq x y z
N MET A 1 6.60 8.22 27.02
CA MET A 1 6.67 6.74 27.05
C MET A 1 6.00 6.24 25.78
N SER A 2 6.69 5.48 24.94
CA SER A 2 6.07 4.89 23.74
C SER A 2 5.21 3.71 24.20
N TYR A 3 3.90 3.78 23.95
CA TYR A 3 2.97 2.68 24.23
C TYR A 3 2.98 1.60 23.12
N GLU A 4 4.00 1.62 22.26
CA GLU A 4 4.13 0.68 21.15
C GLU A 4 4.64 -0.68 21.63
N SER A 5 4.06 -1.77 21.09
CA SER A 5 4.58 -3.12 21.27
C SER A 5 5.66 -3.40 20.24
N PRO A 6 6.95 -3.50 20.60
CA PRO A 6 8.02 -3.69 19.63
C PRO A 6 7.89 -4.97 18.80
N ALA A 7 7.27 -6.01 19.36
CA ALA A 7 7.05 -7.27 18.63
C ALA A 7 6.00 -7.09 17.52
N VAL A 8 4.93 -6.36 17.79
CA VAL A 8 3.88 -6.07 16.82
C VAL A 8 4.42 -5.19 15.70
N THR A 9 5.14 -4.12 16.02
CA THR A 9 5.78 -3.24 15.02
C THR A 9 6.71 -4.04 14.10
N LYS A 10 7.53 -4.95 14.65
CA LYS A 10 8.41 -5.80 13.87
C LYS A 10 7.64 -6.79 13.00
N ALA A 11 6.54 -7.37 13.49
CA ALA A 11 5.69 -8.26 12.71
C ALA A 11 5.06 -7.54 11.51
N ILE A 12 4.56 -6.32 11.71
CA ILE A 12 4.03 -5.47 10.62
C ILE A 12 5.10 -5.24 9.56
N ARG A 13 6.32 -4.85 9.95
CA ARG A 13 7.43 -4.65 9.02
C ARG A 13 7.81 -5.91 8.23
N VAL A 14 7.69 -7.09 8.82
CA VAL A 14 7.87 -8.36 8.09
C VAL A 14 6.78 -8.55 7.03
N VAL A 15 5.52 -8.27 7.38
CA VAL A 15 4.39 -8.34 6.45
C VAL A 15 4.58 -7.35 5.29
N GLU A 16 4.89 -6.09 5.57
CA GLU A 16 5.15 -5.05 4.56
C GLU A 16 6.27 -5.48 3.60
N LEU A 17 7.41 -5.95 4.13
CA LEU A 17 8.53 -6.41 3.33
C LEU A 17 8.15 -7.57 2.40
N LEU A 18 7.36 -8.52 2.88
CA LEU A 18 6.93 -9.67 2.07
C LEU A 18 5.86 -9.28 1.03
N CYS A 19 5.03 -8.27 1.31
CA CYS A 19 4.10 -7.72 0.33
C CYS A 19 4.80 -7.04 -0.85
N GLU A 20 5.93 -6.37 -0.58
CA GLU A 20 6.71 -5.65 -1.60
C GLU A 20 7.64 -6.57 -2.40
N SER A 21 7.93 -7.77 -1.91
CA SER A 21 8.88 -8.66 -2.55
C SER A 21 8.24 -9.48 -3.67
N PRO A 22 8.73 -9.40 -4.91
CA PRO A 22 8.24 -10.21 -6.02
C PRO A 22 8.73 -11.67 -5.95
N VAL A 23 9.64 -11.99 -5.03
CA VAL A 23 10.24 -13.33 -4.88
C VAL A 23 10.21 -13.76 -3.41
N PRO A 24 10.18 -15.09 -3.14
CA PRO A 24 10.28 -15.59 -1.78
C PRO A 24 11.58 -15.14 -1.10
N LEU A 25 11.49 -14.65 0.13
CA LEU A 25 12.66 -14.21 0.92
C LEU A 25 13.01 -15.25 1.98
N SER A 26 14.31 -15.55 2.11
CA SER A 26 14.80 -16.42 3.20
C SER A 26 14.70 -15.70 4.56
N GLN A 27 14.66 -16.48 5.65
CA GLN A 27 14.70 -15.95 7.01
C GLN A 27 15.91 -15.03 7.24
N ALA A 28 17.08 -15.40 6.72
CA ALA A 28 18.30 -14.61 6.86
C ALA A 28 18.19 -13.26 6.13
N GLU A 29 17.62 -13.25 4.93
CA GLU A 29 17.43 -12.04 4.15
C GLU A 29 16.41 -11.09 4.80
N ILE A 30 15.30 -11.62 5.32
CA ILE A 30 14.31 -10.84 6.07
C ILE A 30 14.97 -10.21 7.31
N GLY A 31 15.73 -11.00 8.08
CA GLY A 31 16.45 -10.51 9.24
C GLY A 31 17.43 -9.39 8.90
N ARG A 32 18.21 -9.57 7.83
CA ARG A 32 19.19 -8.59 7.35
C ARG A 32 18.51 -7.27 6.93
N ARG A 33 17.46 -7.33 6.10
CA ARG A 33 16.74 -6.12 5.60
C ARG A 33 16.07 -5.33 6.71
N LEU A 34 15.56 -6.03 7.72
CA LEU A 34 14.85 -5.40 8.83
C LEU A 34 15.70 -5.09 10.06
N GLY A 35 16.99 -5.47 10.06
CA GLY A 35 17.87 -5.32 11.21
C GLY A 35 17.46 -6.20 12.40
N LEU A 36 16.89 -7.39 12.15
CA LEU A 36 16.45 -8.33 13.17
C LEU A 36 17.44 -9.47 13.35
N ASN A 37 17.65 -9.90 14.59
CA ASN A 37 18.44 -11.11 14.83
C ASN A 37 17.66 -12.39 14.41
N GLY A 38 18.39 -13.47 14.15
CA GLY A 38 17.83 -14.72 13.62
C GLY A 38 16.73 -15.34 14.49
N ASN A 39 16.86 -15.26 15.82
CA ASN A 39 15.87 -15.81 16.75
C ASN A 39 14.55 -15.01 16.72
N MET A 40 14.62 -13.69 16.69
CA MET A 40 13.45 -12.84 16.57
C MET A 40 12.76 -13.08 15.22
N THR A 41 13.51 -13.07 14.13
CA THR A 41 12.97 -13.32 12.78
C THR A 41 12.27 -14.67 12.70
N PHE A 42 12.89 -15.72 13.24
CA PHE A 42 12.30 -17.05 13.32
C PHE A 42 10.96 -17.05 14.06
N ARG A 43 10.92 -16.44 15.26
CA ARG A 43 9.70 -16.41 16.08
C ARG A 43 8.57 -15.66 15.39
N LEU A 44 8.87 -14.51 14.75
CA LEU A 44 7.89 -13.73 13.99
C LEU A 44 7.34 -14.55 12.81
N LEU A 45 8.22 -15.13 12.00
CA LEU A 45 7.81 -15.93 10.85
C LEU A 45 6.98 -17.15 11.25
N ARG A 46 7.38 -17.88 12.31
CA ARG A 46 6.59 -19.02 12.82
C ARG A 46 5.20 -18.60 13.33
N THR A 47 5.10 -17.43 13.96
CA THR A 47 3.80 -16.90 14.42
C THR A 47 2.91 -16.55 13.24
N LEU A 48 3.45 -15.82 12.25
CA LEU A 48 2.72 -15.43 11.05
C LEU A 48 2.34 -16.64 10.18
N GLU A 49 3.20 -17.65 10.08
CA GLU A 49 2.95 -18.91 9.37
C GLU A 49 1.80 -19.70 10.04
N ARG A 50 1.81 -19.86 11.36
CA ARG A 50 0.71 -20.49 12.11
C ARG A 50 -0.62 -19.76 11.93
N ALA A 51 -0.59 -18.45 11.80
CA ALA A 51 -1.77 -17.64 11.51
C ALA A 51 -2.16 -17.68 10.02
N ALA A 52 -1.42 -18.38 9.16
CA ALA A 52 -1.58 -18.42 7.71
C ALA A 52 -1.45 -17.05 7.01
N TRP A 53 -0.77 -16.09 7.65
CA TRP A 53 -0.43 -14.79 7.06
C TRP A 53 0.77 -14.89 6.13
N VAL A 54 1.65 -15.84 6.41
CA VAL A 54 2.88 -16.10 5.65
C VAL A 54 2.92 -17.58 5.28
N VAL A 55 3.42 -17.89 4.11
CA VAL A 55 3.65 -19.25 3.60
C VAL A 55 5.13 -19.49 3.47
N LYS A 56 5.60 -20.60 4.02
CA LYS A 56 6.97 -21.10 3.80
C LYS A 56 6.98 -22.05 2.62
N HIS A 57 7.86 -21.80 1.67
CA HIS A 57 8.08 -22.65 0.51
C HIS A 57 9.08 -23.79 0.81
N GLU A 58 9.04 -24.86 0.04
CA GLU A 58 9.97 -25.98 0.14
C GLU A 58 11.43 -25.54 -0.05
N SER A 59 11.65 -24.52 -0.89
CA SER A 59 12.96 -23.88 -1.09
C SER A 59 13.48 -23.11 0.12
N GLY A 60 12.68 -23.01 1.23
CA GLY A 60 13.05 -22.32 2.45
C GLY A 60 12.71 -20.83 2.49
N GLY A 61 12.21 -20.26 1.39
CA GLY A 61 11.75 -18.87 1.33
C GLY A 61 10.35 -18.67 1.89
N TYR A 62 10.01 -17.42 2.19
CA TYR A 62 8.70 -17.00 2.72
C TYR A 62 8.05 -15.99 1.77
N THR A 63 6.74 -16.10 1.59
CA THR A 63 5.90 -15.13 0.88
C THR A 63 4.64 -14.82 1.70
N MET A 64 3.90 -13.80 1.27
CA MET A 64 2.59 -13.54 1.86
C MET A 64 1.61 -14.68 1.56
N GLY A 65 0.82 -15.05 2.57
CA GLY A 65 -0.32 -15.95 2.43
C GLY A 65 -1.59 -15.21 1.96
N LEU A 66 -2.66 -15.96 1.70
CA LEU A 66 -3.95 -15.39 1.27
C LEU A 66 -4.85 -14.93 2.44
N ARG A 67 -4.48 -15.25 3.68
CA ARG A 67 -5.28 -14.91 4.86
C ARG A 67 -5.48 -13.40 5.07
N PRO A 68 -4.45 -12.55 4.91
CA PRO A 68 -4.64 -11.10 4.97
C PRO A 68 -5.65 -10.60 3.95
N PHE A 69 -5.59 -11.08 2.70
CA PHE A 69 -6.54 -10.73 1.66
C PHE A 69 -7.99 -11.09 2.05
N HIS A 70 -8.21 -12.29 2.60
CA HIS A 70 -9.53 -12.70 3.10
C HIS A 70 -10.06 -11.73 4.16
N HIS A 71 -9.21 -11.26 5.08
CA HIS A 71 -9.65 -10.35 6.14
C HIS A 71 -9.85 -8.92 5.66
N THR A 72 -9.09 -8.46 4.68
CA THR A 72 -9.13 -7.07 4.18
C THR A 72 -10.14 -6.89 3.04
N SER A 73 -10.51 -7.93 2.31
CA SER A 73 -11.45 -7.84 1.19
C SER A 73 -12.82 -7.30 1.61
N LYS A 74 -13.37 -7.75 2.75
CA LYS A 74 -14.68 -7.29 3.24
C LYS A 74 -14.69 -5.82 3.67
N PRO A 75 -13.74 -5.33 4.51
CA PRO A 75 -13.63 -3.92 4.82
C PRO A 75 -13.47 -3.04 3.56
N VAL A 76 -12.60 -3.45 2.63
CA VAL A 76 -12.39 -2.70 1.37
C VAL A 76 -13.66 -2.68 0.51
N ALA A 77 -14.38 -3.80 0.42
CA ALA A 77 -15.65 -3.86 -0.33
C ALA A 77 -16.77 -3.00 0.29
N ARG A 78 -16.70 -2.70 1.60
CA ARG A 78 -17.66 -1.82 2.31
C ARG A 78 -17.33 -0.33 2.21
N LEU A 79 -16.27 0.06 1.53
CA LEU A 79 -15.98 1.46 1.30
C LEU A 79 -17.01 2.00 0.30
N ASP A 80 -18.00 2.73 0.79
CA ASP A 80 -19.06 3.36 -0.02
C ASP A 80 -18.48 4.21 -1.15
N ILE A 81 -17.32 4.81 -0.93
CA ILE A 81 -16.59 5.61 -1.91
C ILE A 81 -16.22 4.81 -3.18
N ARG A 82 -15.94 3.50 -3.05
CA ARG A 82 -15.62 2.67 -4.22
C ARG A 82 -16.86 2.44 -5.07
N ALA A 83 -17.99 2.15 -4.44
CA ALA A 83 -19.27 2.00 -5.13
C ALA A 83 -19.73 3.31 -5.77
N ALA A 84 -19.65 4.43 -5.03
CA ALA A 84 -20.02 5.75 -5.50
C ALA A 84 -19.08 6.27 -6.61
N GLY A 85 -17.79 5.92 -6.55
CA GLY A 85 -16.77 6.36 -7.51
C GLY A 85 -16.74 5.59 -8.83
N ALA A 86 -17.34 4.39 -8.88
CA ALA A 86 -17.21 3.51 -10.04
C ALA A 86 -17.77 4.12 -11.35
N ALA A 87 -18.95 4.74 -11.29
CA ALA A 87 -19.56 5.38 -12.46
C ALA A 87 -18.76 6.63 -12.89
N PRO A 88 -18.48 7.63 -12.02
CA PRO A 88 -17.64 8.77 -12.39
C PRO A 88 -16.26 8.41 -12.97
N VAL A 89 -15.60 7.40 -12.42
CA VAL A 89 -14.30 6.94 -12.92
C VAL A 89 -14.43 6.40 -14.35
N ARG A 90 -15.47 5.61 -14.62
CA ARG A 90 -15.75 5.05 -15.94
C ARG A 90 -16.10 6.13 -16.95
N ASP A 91 -16.98 7.06 -16.57
CA ASP A 91 -17.42 8.16 -17.44
C ASP A 91 -16.23 9.03 -17.84
N LEU A 92 -15.36 9.36 -16.89
CA LEU A 92 -14.14 10.13 -17.13
C LEU A 92 -13.20 9.37 -18.08
N TRP A 93 -13.01 8.07 -17.85
CA TRP A 93 -12.19 7.22 -18.71
C TRP A 93 -12.74 7.14 -20.13
N GLN A 94 -14.05 6.94 -20.30
CA GLN A 94 -14.72 6.89 -21.62
C GLN A 94 -14.59 8.21 -22.38
N THR A 95 -14.71 9.33 -21.66
CA THR A 95 -14.65 10.67 -22.26
C THR A 95 -13.24 11.06 -22.67
N THR A 96 -12.22 10.66 -21.90
CA THR A 96 -10.85 11.14 -22.08
C THR A 96 -9.93 10.10 -22.76
N GLY A 97 -10.24 8.81 -22.65
CA GLY A 97 -9.35 7.72 -23.05
C GLY A 97 -8.06 7.64 -22.22
N GLN A 98 -7.93 8.44 -21.16
CA GLN A 98 -6.74 8.52 -20.32
C GLN A 98 -6.83 7.59 -19.11
N SER A 99 -5.68 7.25 -18.51
CA SER A 99 -5.65 6.51 -17.25
C SER A 99 -6.39 7.28 -16.17
N THR A 100 -7.39 6.65 -15.57
CA THR A 100 -8.26 7.25 -14.56
C THR A 100 -8.18 6.46 -13.26
N TYR A 101 -8.15 7.18 -12.14
CA TYR A 101 -7.90 6.59 -10.81
C TYR A 101 -8.97 7.03 -9.82
N LEU A 102 -9.39 6.10 -8.96
CA LEU A 102 -10.10 6.41 -7.71
C LEU A 102 -9.10 6.33 -6.57
N GLY A 103 -8.87 7.44 -5.92
CA GLY A 103 -7.98 7.54 -4.77
C GLY A 103 -8.66 8.10 -3.54
N VAL A 104 -8.27 7.61 -2.38
CA VAL A 104 -8.70 8.13 -1.08
C VAL A 104 -7.51 8.62 -0.27
N LEU A 105 -7.77 9.57 0.64
CA LEU A 105 -6.75 10.05 1.56
C LEU A 105 -6.44 8.98 2.61
N ASP A 106 -5.18 8.57 2.67
CA ASP A 106 -4.62 7.69 3.71
C ASP A 106 -3.45 8.42 4.38
N ASN A 107 -3.72 9.08 5.49
CA ASN A 107 -2.79 9.98 6.19
C ASN A 107 -2.26 11.10 5.28
N LEU A 108 -1.02 11.04 4.82
CA LEU A 108 -0.38 11.99 3.91
C LEU A 108 -0.11 11.39 2.53
N HIS A 109 -0.83 10.31 2.17
CA HIS A 109 -0.72 9.62 0.89
C HIS A 109 -2.09 9.47 0.24
N VAL A 110 -2.08 9.19 -1.04
CA VAL A 110 -3.23 8.68 -1.77
C VAL A 110 -3.15 7.17 -1.82
N LEU A 111 -4.19 6.49 -1.37
CA LEU A 111 -4.38 5.06 -1.60
C LEU A 111 -5.28 4.87 -2.83
N TYR A 112 -4.80 4.17 -3.84
CA TYR A 112 -5.59 3.87 -5.04
C TYR A 112 -6.50 2.68 -4.80
N LEU A 113 -7.81 2.90 -4.93
CA LEU A 113 -8.84 1.88 -4.77
C LEU A 113 -9.26 1.23 -6.08
N GLU A 114 -9.15 1.97 -7.20
CA GLU A 114 -9.50 1.51 -8.53
C GLU A 114 -8.73 2.29 -9.59
N HIS A 115 -8.46 1.68 -10.73
CA HIS A 115 -7.94 2.37 -11.90
C HIS A 115 -8.43 1.74 -13.20
N LEU A 116 -8.50 2.53 -14.25
CA LEU A 116 -8.71 2.12 -15.62
C LEU A 116 -7.54 2.64 -16.45
N ASP A 117 -6.92 1.73 -17.21
CA ASP A 117 -5.77 2.07 -18.05
C ASP A 117 -6.18 2.95 -19.24
N ALA A 118 -5.27 3.82 -19.69
CA ALA A 118 -5.43 4.53 -20.93
C ALA A 118 -5.61 3.57 -22.11
N THR A 119 -6.38 3.98 -23.11
CA THR A 119 -6.57 3.24 -24.36
C THR A 119 -5.38 3.37 -25.31
N GLY A 120 -4.52 4.37 -25.08
CA GLY A 120 -3.31 4.64 -25.88
C GLY A 120 -2.10 3.79 -25.49
N PRO A 121 -0.99 3.96 -26.21
CA PRO A 121 0.25 3.21 -25.98
C PRO A 121 0.97 3.61 -24.67
N LEU A 122 0.73 4.81 -24.17
CA LEU A 122 1.32 5.29 -22.92
C LEU A 122 0.42 4.94 -21.75
N LYS A 123 0.93 4.12 -20.85
CA LYS A 123 0.25 3.74 -19.60
C LYS A 123 1.06 4.17 -18.40
N ILE A 124 0.36 4.64 -17.37
CA ILE A 124 0.98 4.94 -16.09
C ILE A 124 0.96 3.67 -15.24
N ALA A 125 2.12 3.21 -14.83
CA ALA A 125 2.26 2.02 -13.97
C ALA A 125 1.83 2.35 -12.52
N ALA A 126 0.53 2.33 -12.27
CA ALA A 126 -0.03 2.47 -10.93
C ALA A 126 -0.89 1.24 -10.61
N GLN A 127 -0.87 0.81 -9.34
CA GLN A 127 -1.55 -0.40 -8.92
C GLN A 127 -2.64 -0.07 -7.89
N VAL A 128 -3.74 -0.81 -7.92
CA VAL A 128 -4.74 -0.83 -6.84
C VAL A 128 -4.07 -1.27 -5.55
N GLY A 129 -4.32 -0.55 -4.46
CA GLY A 129 -3.62 -0.73 -3.19
C GLY A 129 -2.28 0.02 -3.09
N GLY A 130 -1.79 0.59 -4.19
CA GLY A 130 -0.60 1.43 -4.18
C GLY A 130 -0.82 2.74 -3.41
N ARG A 131 0.21 3.17 -2.67
CA ARG A 131 0.24 4.43 -1.92
C ARG A 131 1.16 5.41 -2.63
N TYR A 132 0.64 6.59 -2.91
CA TYR A 132 1.34 7.62 -3.66
C TYR A 132 1.33 8.94 -2.90
N GLU A 133 2.38 9.74 -3.07
CA GLU A 133 2.49 11.04 -2.40
C GLU A 133 1.45 12.03 -2.94
N LEU A 134 0.84 12.82 -2.03
CA LEU A 134 -0.21 13.77 -2.39
C LEU A 134 0.27 14.87 -3.34
N HIS A 135 1.49 15.40 -3.13
CA HIS A 135 1.97 16.58 -3.86
C HIS A 135 2.32 16.32 -5.32
N CYS A 136 2.65 15.08 -5.71
CA CYS A 136 3.13 14.75 -7.05
C CYS A 136 2.18 13.88 -7.89
N SER A 137 1.11 13.34 -7.28
CA SER A 137 0.12 12.53 -8.00
C SER A 137 -1.11 13.33 -8.41
N ALA A 138 -1.77 12.98 -9.53
CA ALA A 138 -2.97 13.68 -9.99
C ALA A 138 -4.13 13.63 -8.96
N PRO A 139 -4.54 12.44 -8.44
CA PRO A 139 -5.55 12.39 -7.38
C PRO A 139 -5.09 13.08 -6.10
N GLY A 140 -3.79 13.07 -5.79
CA GLY A 140 -3.24 13.75 -4.61
C GLY A 140 -3.43 15.27 -4.69
N LYS A 141 -3.19 15.86 -5.85
CA LYS A 141 -3.42 17.31 -6.06
C LYS A 141 -4.89 17.68 -5.91
N VAL A 142 -5.80 16.82 -6.38
CA VAL A 142 -7.25 17.01 -6.16
C VAL A 142 -7.58 16.92 -4.66
N LEU A 143 -7.09 15.92 -3.97
CA LEU A 143 -7.31 15.79 -2.53
C LEU A 143 -6.74 16.98 -1.74
N LEU A 144 -5.59 17.52 -2.13
CA LEU A 144 -5.03 18.72 -1.51
C LEU A 144 -5.89 19.95 -1.78
N ALA A 145 -6.40 20.12 -3.01
CA ALA A 145 -7.23 21.25 -3.37
C ALA A 145 -8.56 21.30 -2.59
N TYR A 146 -9.15 20.15 -2.32
CA TYR A 146 -10.44 20.03 -1.61
C TYR A 146 -10.31 19.64 -0.13
N GLY A 147 -9.12 19.23 0.33
CA GLY A 147 -8.89 18.77 1.71
C GLY A 147 -8.70 19.87 2.75
N GLY A 148 -8.72 21.14 2.33
CA GLY A 148 -8.58 22.31 3.19
C GLY A 148 -7.14 22.61 3.62
N ALA A 149 -6.94 23.81 4.20
CA ALA A 149 -5.63 24.33 4.58
C ALA A 149 -4.86 23.41 5.56
N ALA A 150 -5.56 22.80 6.52
CA ALA A 150 -4.94 21.93 7.52
C ALA A 150 -4.27 20.70 6.91
N LEU A 151 -4.80 20.12 5.82
CA LEU A 151 -4.16 19.02 5.12
C LEU A 151 -2.91 19.52 4.39
N LEU A 152 -2.99 20.65 3.71
CA LEU A 152 -1.88 21.27 3.01
C LEU A 152 -0.72 21.58 3.97
N ASP A 153 -1.01 22.19 5.12
CA ASP A 153 -0.01 22.52 6.14
C ASP A 153 0.71 21.26 6.66
N ARG A 154 -0.03 20.18 6.88
CA ARG A 154 0.54 18.88 7.29
C ARG A 154 1.49 18.32 6.23
N VAL A 155 1.13 18.40 4.96
CA VAL A 155 1.97 17.92 3.86
C VAL A 155 3.24 18.77 3.74
N ILE A 156 3.13 20.09 3.84
CA ILE A 156 4.29 21.02 3.84
C ILE A 156 5.22 20.72 5.03
N ALA A 157 4.65 20.55 6.22
CA ALA A 157 5.42 20.24 7.43
C ALA A 157 6.18 18.89 7.34
N ALA A 158 5.62 17.92 6.60
CA ALA A 158 6.25 16.63 6.36
C ALA A 158 7.45 16.71 5.38
N ARG A 159 7.73 17.88 4.78
CA ARG A 159 8.83 18.11 3.83
C ARG A 159 8.84 17.08 2.70
N PRO A 160 7.84 17.08 1.82
CA PRO A 160 7.71 16.10 0.77
C PRO A 160 8.94 16.09 -0.14
N ARG A 161 9.29 14.91 -0.64
CA ARG A 161 10.45 14.75 -1.52
C ARG A 161 10.22 15.49 -2.84
N LYS A 162 11.22 16.24 -3.29
CA LYS A 162 11.24 16.84 -4.63
C LYS A 162 11.53 15.77 -5.68
N HIS A 163 10.69 15.64 -6.71
CA HIS A 163 10.81 14.66 -7.79
C HIS A 163 11.28 15.28 -9.12
N THR A 164 11.11 16.60 -9.28
CA THR A 164 11.53 17.35 -10.48
C THR A 164 12.27 18.60 -10.05
N ASP A 165 13.11 19.12 -10.90
CA ASP A 165 13.82 20.41 -10.68
C ASP A 165 12.89 21.62 -10.67
#